data_5321d8b1dbc6032bd36c5850a683ec28
#
_entry.id   5321d8b1dbc6032bd36c5850a683ec28
#
_cell.length_a   1.000
_cell.length_b   1.000
_cell.length_c   1.000
_cell.angle_alpha   90.00
_cell.angle_beta   90.00
_cell.angle_gamma   90.00
#
_symmetry.space_group_name_H-M   'P 1'
#
loop_
_entity.id
_entity.type
_entity.pdbx_description
1 polymer ?
#
loop_
_entity_poly.entity_id
_entity_poly.type
_entity_poly.pdbx_seq_one_letter_code
_entity_poly.pdbx_strand_id
1 'polypeptide(L)'
;GFGQQYMAFTDDREDINSFALTTVSNLLEKYNIDPKSIGRIDVGTETIIDKSKSVKTVLMDLFEKHGNTDIEGIDSKNACYGGTAALFNAVNWMESSSWDGRDALVFAGDIAIYAEGSARPVGGAGSVAMLIGPDAPLVLEPIHGSHMSNMWDFYKPDLSSEYPQVDGPQTLYAYLGSIDKAYDAFRL
;
A
#
# COMPACT_ATOMS: atom_id res chain seq x y z
N GLY A 1 20.32 -14.96 -12.17
CA GLY A 1 19.11 -14.17 -12.23
C GLY A 1 18.20 -14.46 -11.05
N PHE A 2 17.26 -13.58 -10.83
CA PHE A 2 16.28 -13.67 -9.72
C PHE A 2 15.15 -14.69 -9.98
N GLY A 3 15.26 -15.52 -11.05
CA GLY A 3 14.21 -16.48 -11.42
C GLY A 3 12.96 -15.83 -12.07
N GLN A 4 12.98 -14.54 -12.28
CA GLN A 4 11.90 -13.80 -12.93
C GLN A 4 11.82 -14.16 -14.41
N GLN A 5 10.61 -14.46 -14.90
CA GLN A 5 10.35 -14.75 -16.30
C GLN A 5 9.55 -13.66 -16.99
N TYR A 6 8.72 -12.94 -16.24
CA TYR A 6 7.85 -11.89 -16.75
C TYR A 6 7.84 -10.71 -15.78
N MET A 7 7.48 -9.55 -16.28
CA MET A 7 7.29 -8.33 -15.51
C MET A 7 5.98 -7.67 -15.97
N ALA A 8 5.17 -7.22 -15.01
CA ALA A 8 3.97 -6.46 -15.31
C ALA A 8 4.33 -5.02 -15.68
N PHE A 9 3.75 -4.52 -16.76
CA PHE A 9 3.80 -3.13 -17.16
C PHE A 9 2.39 -2.57 -17.24
N THR A 10 2.27 -1.25 -17.02
CA THR A 10 1.04 -0.52 -17.28
C THR A 10 0.93 -0.17 -18.77
N ASP A 11 -0.30 -0.18 -19.28
CA ASP A 11 -0.69 0.45 -20.53
C ASP A 11 -0.74 1.98 -20.34
N ASP A 12 -0.76 2.75 -21.41
CA ASP A 12 -0.86 4.21 -21.42
C ASP A 12 -2.20 4.74 -20.86
N ARG A 13 -3.19 3.87 -20.65
CA ARG A 13 -4.50 4.16 -20.06
C ARG A 13 -4.63 3.70 -18.61
N GLU A 14 -3.58 3.15 -18.04
CA GLU A 14 -3.55 2.63 -16.69
C GLU A 14 -2.71 3.51 -15.78
N ASP A 15 -3.23 3.79 -14.60
CA ASP A 15 -2.56 4.51 -13.53
C ASP A 15 -2.92 3.92 -12.16
N ILE A 16 -2.38 4.48 -11.10
CA ILE A 16 -2.64 3.97 -9.75
C ILE A 16 -4.12 4.11 -9.36
N ASN A 17 -4.83 5.09 -9.87
CA ASN A 17 -6.26 5.26 -9.62
C ASN A 17 -7.07 4.16 -10.30
N SER A 18 -6.77 3.83 -11.56
CA SER A 18 -7.42 2.73 -12.27
C SER A 18 -7.13 1.37 -11.62
N PHE A 19 -5.91 1.18 -11.11
CA PHE A 19 -5.56 -0.02 -10.33
C PHE A 19 -6.39 -0.10 -9.06
N ALA A 20 -6.50 0.99 -8.32
CA ALA A 20 -7.26 1.05 -7.08
C ALA A 20 -8.75 0.77 -7.33
N LEU A 21 -9.36 1.45 -8.29
CA LEU A 21 -10.76 1.26 -8.64
C LEU A 21 -11.05 -0.18 -9.07
N THR A 22 -10.21 -0.74 -9.95
CA THR A 22 -10.38 -2.12 -10.44
C THR A 22 -10.21 -3.14 -9.32
N THR A 23 -9.15 -3.01 -8.51
CA THR A 23 -8.83 -3.99 -7.47
C THR A 23 -9.87 -3.97 -6.35
N VAL A 24 -10.30 -2.79 -5.94
CA VAL A 24 -11.34 -2.64 -4.90
C VAL A 24 -12.70 -3.06 -5.42
N SER A 25 -13.08 -2.70 -6.64
CA SER A 25 -14.34 -3.16 -7.24
C SER A 25 -14.40 -4.69 -7.31
N ASN A 26 -13.31 -5.31 -7.77
CA ASN A 26 -13.20 -6.77 -7.81
C ASN A 26 -13.34 -7.42 -6.41
N LEU A 27 -12.76 -6.80 -5.38
CA LEU A 27 -12.91 -7.29 -4.00
C LEU A 27 -14.37 -7.22 -3.55
N LEU A 28 -15.03 -6.07 -3.74
CA LEU A 28 -16.42 -5.87 -3.35
C LEU A 28 -17.35 -6.87 -4.07
N GLU A 29 -17.19 -7.01 -5.37
CA GLU A 29 -18.00 -7.90 -6.20
C GLU A 29 -17.76 -9.38 -5.87
N LYS A 30 -16.49 -9.82 -5.83
CA LYS A 30 -16.11 -11.22 -5.61
C LYS A 30 -16.64 -11.79 -4.29
N TYR A 31 -16.64 -10.97 -3.24
CA TYR A 31 -17.05 -11.39 -1.91
C TYR A 31 -18.43 -10.85 -1.50
N ASN A 32 -19.15 -10.21 -2.44
CA ASN A 32 -20.47 -9.62 -2.21
C ASN A 32 -20.50 -8.72 -0.98
N ILE A 33 -19.51 -7.85 -0.86
CA ILE A 33 -19.37 -6.91 0.26
C ILE A 33 -20.32 -5.73 0.04
N ASP A 34 -21.15 -5.43 1.04
CA ASP A 34 -22.00 -4.23 1.00
C ASP A 34 -21.13 -2.98 1.13
N PRO A 35 -21.11 -2.06 0.13
CA PRO A 35 -20.35 -0.82 0.24
C PRO A 35 -20.71 0.02 1.47
N LYS A 36 -21.89 -0.16 2.05
CA LYS A 36 -22.31 0.54 3.29
C LYS A 36 -21.65 -0.02 4.54
N SER A 37 -21.12 -1.24 4.49
CA SER A 37 -20.42 -1.83 5.64
C SER A 37 -19.02 -1.28 5.84
N ILE A 38 -18.51 -0.45 4.94
CA ILE A 38 -17.15 0.11 5.02
C ILE A 38 -17.18 1.46 5.74
N GLY A 39 -16.43 1.57 6.82
CA GLY A 39 -16.25 2.79 7.62
C GLY A 39 -14.89 3.45 7.47
N ARG A 40 -13.90 2.72 6.93
CA ARG A 40 -12.55 3.24 6.76
C ARG A 40 -11.89 2.68 5.50
N ILE A 41 -11.12 3.52 4.81
CA ILE A 41 -10.27 3.13 3.69
C ILE A 41 -8.88 3.73 3.89
N ASP A 42 -7.86 2.89 4.02
CA ASP A 42 -6.46 3.29 4.02
C ASP A 42 -5.77 2.82 2.75
N VAL A 43 -4.99 3.70 2.16
CA VAL A 43 -4.24 3.44 0.92
C VAL A 43 -2.75 3.52 1.20
N GLY A 44 -1.99 2.53 0.78
CA GLY A 44 -0.54 2.56 0.79
C GLY A 44 0.02 2.61 -0.63
N THR A 45 0.61 3.72 -1.00
CA THR A 45 1.24 3.90 -2.31
C THR A 45 2.30 5.00 -2.28
N GLU A 46 3.33 4.85 -3.10
CA GLU A 46 4.27 5.93 -3.41
C GLU A 46 4.08 6.46 -4.86
N THR A 47 3.16 5.85 -5.62
CA THR A 47 2.80 6.28 -6.97
C THR A 47 1.80 7.43 -6.89
N ILE A 48 2.29 8.66 -6.95
CA ILE A 48 1.51 9.88 -6.71
C ILE A 48 1.17 10.54 -8.04
N ILE A 49 -0.14 10.68 -8.34
CA ILE A 49 -0.63 11.45 -9.48
C ILE A 49 -0.86 12.91 -9.08
N ASP A 50 -1.51 13.12 -7.95
CA ASP A 50 -1.84 14.43 -7.41
C ASP A 50 -1.30 14.56 -5.98
N LYS A 51 -0.65 15.68 -5.69
CA LYS A 51 -0.04 15.92 -4.36
C LYS A 51 -1.06 16.25 -3.28
N SER A 52 -2.28 16.59 -3.67
CA SER A 52 -3.36 17.02 -2.77
C SER A 52 -4.50 16.02 -2.73
N LYS A 53 -4.97 15.55 -3.90
CA LYS A 53 -6.06 14.60 -4.01
C LYS A 53 -5.55 13.18 -3.84
N SER A 54 -6.00 12.51 -2.78
CA SER A 54 -5.61 11.14 -2.47
C SER A 54 -6.25 10.11 -3.41
N VAL A 55 -5.61 8.95 -3.56
CA VAL A 55 -6.21 7.76 -4.19
C VAL A 55 -7.44 7.31 -3.40
N LYS A 56 -7.41 7.42 -2.07
CA LYS A 56 -8.58 7.16 -1.21
C LYS A 56 -9.78 7.98 -1.65
N THR A 57 -9.58 9.26 -2.00
CA THR A 57 -10.68 10.11 -2.46
C THR A 57 -11.26 9.65 -3.80
N VAL A 58 -10.43 9.14 -4.71
CA VAL A 58 -10.90 8.57 -5.98
C VAL A 58 -11.72 7.29 -5.74
N LEU A 59 -11.31 6.46 -4.78
CA LEU A 59 -12.06 5.25 -4.40
C LEU A 59 -13.47 5.54 -3.90
N MET A 60 -13.75 6.76 -3.43
CA MET A 60 -15.09 7.15 -2.98
C MET A 60 -16.15 7.01 -4.08
N ASP A 61 -15.80 7.07 -5.36
CA ASP A 61 -16.72 6.84 -6.48
C ASP A 61 -17.41 5.47 -6.42
N LEU A 62 -16.75 4.47 -5.81
CA LEU A 62 -17.33 3.14 -5.61
C LEU A 62 -18.40 3.11 -4.50
N PHE A 63 -18.38 4.04 -3.58
CA PHE A 63 -19.20 4.08 -2.37
C PHE A 63 -20.31 5.14 -2.44
N GLU A 64 -20.05 6.32 -2.98
CA GLU A 64 -21.02 7.42 -3.08
C GLU A 64 -22.29 7.01 -3.81
N LYS A 65 -22.20 6.26 -4.90
CA LYS A 65 -23.34 5.75 -5.65
C LYS A 65 -24.26 4.83 -4.83
N HIS A 66 -23.75 4.30 -3.71
CA HIS A 66 -24.51 3.49 -2.76
C HIS A 66 -24.96 4.29 -1.53
N GLY A 67 -24.69 5.59 -1.51
CA GLY A 67 -25.06 6.50 -0.41
C GLY A 67 -24.13 6.42 0.80
N ASN A 68 -22.91 5.86 0.66
CA ASN A 68 -21.93 5.86 1.72
C ASN A 68 -20.83 6.90 1.44
N THR A 69 -20.92 8.04 2.13
CA THR A 69 -19.95 9.14 2.10
C THR A 69 -19.26 9.35 3.45
N ASP A 70 -19.63 8.56 4.45
CA ASP A 70 -19.09 8.59 5.80
C ASP A 70 -18.00 7.52 5.94
N ILE A 71 -16.85 7.76 5.29
CA ILE A 71 -15.68 6.85 5.28
C ILE A 71 -14.43 7.65 5.61
N GLU A 72 -13.81 7.32 6.73
CA GLU A 72 -12.51 7.85 7.12
C GLU A 72 -11.36 7.24 6.30
N GLY A 73 -10.19 7.82 6.40
CA GLY A 73 -8.95 7.23 5.88
C GLY A 73 -8.06 8.20 5.14
N ILE A 74 -6.89 7.69 4.72
CA ILE A 74 -5.81 8.50 4.16
C ILE A 74 -4.94 7.66 3.22
N ASP A 75 -4.21 8.34 2.34
CA ASP A 75 -3.07 7.74 1.66
C ASP A 75 -1.81 7.82 2.54
N SER A 76 -1.20 6.68 2.81
CA SER A 76 0.07 6.56 3.53
C SER A 76 1.23 6.46 2.54
N LYS A 77 2.18 7.38 2.66
CA LYS A 77 3.39 7.40 1.86
C LYS A 77 4.63 7.22 2.73
N ASN A 78 5.28 6.08 2.62
CA ASN A 78 6.60 5.81 3.18
C ASN A 78 7.28 4.72 2.36
N ALA A 79 7.60 5.02 1.10
CA ALA A 79 8.08 4.03 0.13
C ALA A 79 7.25 2.75 0.16
N CYS A 80 7.88 1.58 0.00
CA CYS A 80 7.20 0.28 0.00
C CYS A 80 6.59 -0.11 1.36
N TYR A 81 6.85 0.63 2.45
CA TYR A 81 6.22 0.41 3.76
C TYR A 81 4.77 0.92 3.82
N GLY A 82 4.36 1.81 2.92
CA GLY A 82 3.04 2.45 2.94
C GLY A 82 1.88 1.46 3.02
N GLY A 83 1.95 0.32 2.33
CA GLY A 83 0.93 -0.73 2.38
C GLY A 83 0.82 -1.40 3.76
N THR A 84 1.94 -1.67 4.42
CA THR A 84 1.97 -2.20 5.79
C THR A 84 1.43 -1.17 6.79
N ALA A 85 1.81 0.11 6.63
CA ALA A 85 1.29 1.18 7.46
C ALA A 85 -0.23 1.33 7.32
N ALA A 86 -0.76 1.25 6.10
CA ALA A 86 -2.20 1.29 5.83
C ALA A 86 -2.93 0.14 6.51
N LEU A 87 -2.38 -1.08 6.48
CA LEU A 87 -2.92 -2.23 7.19
C LEU A 87 -2.96 -1.98 8.70
N PHE A 88 -1.87 -1.52 9.30
CA PHE A 88 -1.84 -1.23 10.73
C PHE A 88 -2.76 -0.07 11.13
N ASN A 89 -2.91 0.95 10.29
CA ASN A 89 -3.89 2.01 10.53
C ASN A 89 -5.33 1.47 10.60
N ALA A 90 -5.68 0.57 9.69
CA ALA A 90 -7.00 -0.07 9.68
C ALA A 90 -7.23 -0.91 10.95
N VAL A 91 -6.26 -1.74 11.32
CA VAL A 91 -6.32 -2.55 12.56
C VAL A 91 -6.43 -1.67 13.80
N ASN A 92 -5.56 -0.66 13.91
CA ASN A 92 -5.57 0.27 15.05
C ASN A 92 -6.90 1.04 15.16
N TRP A 93 -7.52 1.41 14.03
CA TRP A 93 -8.83 2.05 14.04
C TRP A 93 -9.90 1.10 14.60
N MET A 94 -9.90 -0.16 14.17
CA MET A 94 -10.86 -1.16 14.65
C MET A 94 -10.68 -1.48 16.14
N GLU A 95 -9.46 -1.37 16.66
CA GLU A 95 -9.16 -1.56 18.09
C GLU A 95 -9.34 -0.29 18.91
N SER A 96 -9.67 0.84 18.27
CA SER A 96 -9.85 2.12 18.95
C SER A 96 -11.24 2.26 19.56
N SER A 97 -11.37 3.21 20.49
CA SER A 97 -12.67 3.58 21.06
C SER A 97 -13.58 4.32 20.07
N SER A 98 -13.08 4.72 18.92
CA SER A 98 -13.86 5.39 17.86
C SER A 98 -14.40 4.43 16.80
N TRP A 99 -14.11 3.15 16.91
CA TRP A 99 -14.64 2.16 15.98
C TRP A 99 -16.16 2.07 16.06
N ASP A 100 -16.81 2.17 14.94
CA ASP A 100 -18.26 2.19 14.80
C ASP A 100 -18.89 0.84 14.43
N GLY A 101 -18.09 -0.23 14.39
CA GLY A 101 -18.53 -1.59 14.08
C GLY A 101 -18.50 -1.94 12.59
N ARG A 102 -18.12 -0.99 11.71
CA ARG A 102 -17.96 -1.27 10.27
C ARG A 102 -16.57 -1.81 9.97
N ASP A 103 -16.45 -2.44 8.79
CA ASP A 103 -15.18 -2.95 8.31
C ASP A 103 -14.28 -1.84 7.76
N ALA A 104 -12.99 -2.11 7.71
CA ALA A 104 -12.02 -1.30 7.02
C ALA A 104 -11.56 -1.96 5.72
N LEU A 105 -11.19 -1.14 4.75
CA LEU A 105 -10.63 -1.57 3.48
C LEU A 105 -9.23 -1.00 3.33
N VAL A 106 -8.29 -1.84 2.93
CA VAL A 106 -6.92 -1.42 2.65
C VAL A 106 -6.62 -1.69 1.19
N PHE A 107 -6.13 -0.68 0.50
CA PHE A 107 -5.55 -0.81 -0.83
C PHE A 107 -4.05 -0.55 -0.74
N ALA A 108 -3.25 -1.41 -1.34
CA ALA A 108 -1.82 -1.20 -1.53
C ALA A 108 -1.46 -1.49 -2.98
N GLY A 109 -0.75 -0.57 -3.62
CA GLY A 109 -0.36 -0.74 -5.01
C GLY A 109 0.65 0.30 -5.45
N ASP A 110 1.49 -0.10 -6.40
CA ASP A 110 2.49 0.78 -6.99
C ASP A 110 2.75 0.42 -8.45
N ILE A 111 3.18 1.43 -9.19
CA ILE A 111 3.74 1.32 -10.53
C ILE A 111 5.21 1.68 -10.42
N ALA A 112 6.04 0.65 -10.19
CA ALA A 112 7.47 0.77 -9.95
C ALA A 112 8.24 0.58 -11.25
N ILE A 113 8.48 1.66 -11.97
CA ILE A 113 9.24 1.67 -13.23
C ILE A 113 10.63 2.22 -12.97
N TYR A 114 11.65 1.49 -13.43
CA TYR A 114 13.05 1.92 -13.33
C TYR A 114 13.59 2.33 -14.70
N ALA A 115 14.55 3.25 -14.68
CA ALA A 115 15.31 3.59 -15.87
C ALA A 115 16.07 2.37 -16.43
N GLU A 116 16.47 2.44 -17.68
CA GLU A 116 17.30 1.42 -18.28
C GLU A 116 18.57 1.18 -17.44
N GLY A 117 18.83 -0.09 -17.13
CA GLY A 117 19.94 -0.47 -16.27
C GLY A 117 19.66 -1.74 -15.49
N SER A 118 20.53 -2.05 -14.53
CA SER A 118 20.51 -3.28 -13.74
C SER A 118 19.27 -3.44 -12.84
N ALA A 119 18.64 -2.34 -12.44
CA ALA A 119 17.44 -2.37 -11.58
C ALA A 119 16.13 -2.58 -12.37
N ARG A 120 16.13 -2.33 -13.69
CA ARG A 120 14.90 -2.40 -14.50
C ARG A 120 14.18 -3.76 -14.42
N PRO A 121 14.89 -4.92 -14.42
CA PRO A 121 14.22 -6.22 -14.32
C PRO A 121 13.49 -6.50 -13.01
N VAL A 122 13.74 -5.71 -11.95
CA VAL A 122 13.05 -5.86 -10.65
C VAL A 122 11.88 -4.90 -10.47
N GLY A 123 11.61 -4.06 -11.48
CA GLY A 123 10.43 -3.22 -11.52
C GLY A 123 9.15 -4.02 -11.81
N GLY A 124 8.03 -3.32 -11.80
CA GLY A 124 6.73 -3.89 -12.14
C GLY A 124 5.57 -3.02 -11.70
N ALA A 125 4.36 -3.51 -11.91
CA ALA A 125 3.15 -2.88 -11.45
C ALA A 125 2.24 -3.91 -10.82
N GLY A 126 1.61 -3.56 -9.70
CA GLY A 126 0.71 -4.47 -9.00
C GLY A 126 -0.07 -3.78 -7.89
N SER A 127 -1.15 -4.44 -7.50
CA SER A 127 -1.99 -3.95 -6.42
C SER A 127 -2.71 -5.08 -5.70
N VAL A 128 -3.08 -4.82 -4.45
CA VAL A 128 -3.88 -5.71 -3.62
C VAL A 128 -4.91 -4.89 -2.85
N ALA A 129 -6.10 -5.45 -2.67
CA ALA A 129 -7.10 -4.93 -1.75
C ALA A 129 -7.40 -5.97 -0.67
N MET A 130 -7.55 -5.51 0.57
CA MET A 130 -7.81 -6.35 1.73
C MET A 130 -9.02 -5.80 2.48
N LEU A 131 -9.93 -6.71 2.87
CA LEU A 131 -10.99 -6.39 3.83
C LEU A 131 -10.49 -6.73 5.23
N ILE A 132 -10.58 -5.77 6.13
CA ILE A 132 -10.17 -5.90 7.52
C ILE A 132 -11.44 -5.84 8.37
N GLY A 133 -11.69 -6.89 9.13
CA GLY A 133 -12.91 -7.03 9.92
C GLY A 133 -12.72 -8.03 11.06
N PRO A 134 -13.70 -8.12 11.97
CA PRO A 134 -13.68 -9.12 13.04
C PRO A 134 -13.87 -10.52 12.44
N ASP A 135 -13.46 -11.53 13.21
CA ASP A 135 -13.64 -12.95 12.87
C ASP A 135 -13.05 -13.36 11.51
N ALA A 136 -11.98 -12.68 11.09
CA ALA A 136 -11.32 -12.93 9.82
C ALA A 136 -10.59 -14.28 9.81
N PRO A 137 -10.50 -14.95 8.64
CA PRO A 137 -9.79 -16.23 8.52
C PRO A 137 -8.27 -16.11 8.70
N LEU A 138 -7.71 -14.91 8.47
CA LEU A 138 -6.31 -14.57 8.76
C LEU A 138 -6.29 -13.58 9.90
N VAL A 139 -5.68 -13.97 11.01
CA VAL A 139 -5.59 -13.15 12.22
C VAL A 139 -4.18 -12.62 12.34
N LEU A 140 -4.05 -11.31 12.57
CA LEU A 140 -2.76 -10.69 12.83
C LEU A 140 -2.39 -10.87 14.31
N GLU A 141 -1.15 -11.28 14.54
CA GLU A 141 -0.58 -11.27 15.90
C GLU A 141 -0.40 -9.82 16.38
N PRO A 142 -0.69 -9.53 17.65
CA PRO A 142 -0.58 -8.16 18.17
C PRO A 142 0.87 -7.69 18.34
N ILE A 143 1.81 -8.63 18.38
CA ILE A 143 3.23 -8.33 18.62
C ILE A 143 3.94 -8.21 17.26
N HIS A 144 4.63 -7.10 17.08
CA HIS A 144 5.50 -6.89 15.91
C HIS A 144 6.73 -6.06 16.33
N GLY A 145 7.84 -6.29 15.65
CA GLY A 145 9.04 -5.47 15.78
C GLY A 145 9.14 -4.49 14.62
N SER A 146 9.68 -3.32 14.86
CA SER A 146 9.94 -2.33 13.81
C SER A 146 11.32 -1.70 13.94
N HIS A 147 11.88 -1.29 12.81
CA HIS A 147 13.08 -0.49 12.75
C HIS A 147 12.97 0.51 11.61
N MET A 148 13.42 1.73 11.84
CA MET A 148 13.58 2.73 10.79
C MET A 148 14.90 3.46 10.93
N SER A 149 15.45 3.89 9.80
CA SER A 149 16.63 4.76 9.73
C SER A 149 16.49 5.70 8.54
N ASN A 150 17.09 6.89 8.65
CA ASN A 150 17.15 7.82 7.53
C ASN A 150 18.30 7.43 6.61
N MET A 151 17.96 6.72 5.52
CA MET A 151 18.92 6.23 4.53
C MET A 151 18.62 6.83 3.14
N TRP A 152 19.64 6.96 2.33
CA TRP A 152 19.56 7.47 0.96
C TRP A 152 19.98 6.40 -0.06
N ASP A 153 19.63 5.17 0.22
CA ASP A 153 19.90 4.02 -0.63
C ASP A 153 18.94 3.92 -1.83
N PHE A 154 17.72 4.46 -1.65
CA PHE A 154 16.69 4.50 -2.68
C PHE A 154 15.84 5.76 -2.48
N TYR A 155 15.81 6.65 -3.48
CA TYR A 155 15.03 7.89 -3.39
C TYR A 155 14.72 8.47 -4.78
N LYS A 156 13.72 9.33 -4.87
CA LYS A 156 13.27 9.99 -6.10
C LYS A 156 13.46 11.51 -5.96
N PRO A 157 14.64 12.05 -6.30
CA PRO A 157 14.94 13.47 -6.08
C PRO A 157 14.29 14.40 -7.11
N ASP A 158 14.00 13.91 -8.30
CA ASP A 158 13.37 14.66 -9.38
C ASP A 158 11.85 14.49 -9.31
N LEU A 159 11.13 15.57 -8.98
CA LEU A 159 9.67 15.56 -8.87
C LEU A 159 8.94 15.36 -10.22
N SER A 160 9.64 15.52 -11.33
CA SER A 160 9.12 15.28 -12.68
C SER A 160 9.39 13.86 -13.20
N SER A 161 10.11 13.05 -12.44
CA SER A 161 10.53 11.71 -12.84
C SER A 161 10.11 10.66 -11.80
N GLU A 162 9.54 9.57 -12.28
CA GLU A 162 9.25 8.39 -11.45
C GLU A 162 10.47 7.47 -11.25
N TYR A 163 11.60 7.77 -11.91
CA TYR A 163 12.80 6.95 -11.81
C TYR A 163 13.56 7.22 -10.52
N PRO A 164 13.78 6.19 -9.67
CA PRO A 164 14.57 6.33 -8.47
C PRO A 164 16.07 6.40 -8.76
N GLN A 165 16.79 7.01 -7.84
CA GLN A 165 18.22 6.81 -7.68
C GLN A 165 18.47 5.70 -6.66
N VAL A 166 19.37 4.77 -6.98
CA VAL A 166 19.63 3.56 -6.18
C VAL A 166 21.12 3.42 -5.92
N ASP A 167 21.49 3.30 -4.65
CA ASP A 167 22.82 2.84 -4.22
C ASP A 167 22.72 1.36 -3.83
N GLY A 168 23.12 0.46 -4.73
CA GLY A 168 22.95 -0.98 -4.56
C GLY A 168 23.64 -1.54 -3.32
N PRO A 169 24.94 -1.27 -3.06
CA PRO A 169 25.61 -1.68 -1.83
C PRO A 169 24.93 -1.18 -0.57
N GLN A 170 24.55 0.10 -0.51
CA GLN A 170 23.86 0.70 0.63
C GLN A 170 22.46 0.07 0.84
N THR A 171 21.72 -0.20 -0.24
CA THR A 171 20.43 -0.91 -0.18
C THR A 171 20.55 -2.26 0.50
N LEU A 172 21.58 -3.03 0.16
CA LEU A 172 21.80 -4.34 0.76
C LEU A 172 22.08 -4.26 2.26
N TYR A 173 22.96 -3.35 2.67
CA TYR A 173 23.25 -3.12 4.09
C TYR A 173 22.02 -2.61 4.86
N ALA A 174 21.27 -1.69 4.28
CA ALA A 174 20.05 -1.16 4.88
C ALA A 174 19.00 -2.26 5.10
N TYR A 175 18.79 -3.11 4.11
CA TYR A 175 17.83 -4.21 4.16
C TYR A 175 18.19 -5.23 5.25
N LEU A 176 19.40 -5.77 5.21
CA LEU A 176 19.85 -6.78 6.19
C LEU A 176 19.88 -6.22 7.61
N GLY A 177 20.42 -5.01 7.78
CA GLY A 177 20.46 -4.37 9.09
C GLY A 177 19.09 -4.02 9.65
N SER A 178 18.12 -3.73 8.80
CA SER A 178 16.73 -3.47 9.23
C SER A 178 16.04 -4.75 9.69
N ILE A 179 16.27 -5.87 9.00
CA ILE A 179 15.75 -7.18 9.43
C ILE A 179 16.28 -7.55 10.81
N ASP A 180 17.60 -7.48 11.00
CA ASP A 180 18.23 -7.83 12.27
C ASP A 180 17.65 -7.00 13.43
N LYS A 181 17.57 -5.69 13.27
CA LYS A 181 17.08 -4.78 14.30
C LYS A 181 15.58 -4.90 14.55
N ALA A 182 14.77 -5.11 13.51
CA ALA A 182 13.34 -5.35 13.67
C ALA A 182 13.08 -6.68 14.38
N TYR A 183 13.87 -7.72 14.08
CA TYR A 183 13.78 -8.99 14.76
C TYR A 183 14.21 -8.92 16.21
N ASP A 184 15.27 -8.18 16.52
CA ASP A 184 15.67 -7.93 17.90
C ASP A 184 14.58 -7.22 18.70
N ALA A 185 13.92 -6.21 18.11
CA ALA A 185 12.80 -5.51 18.72
C ALA A 185 11.56 -6.42 18.91
N PHE A 186 11.35 -7.37 18.01
CA PHE A 186 10.27 -8.36 18.14
C PHE A 186 10.50 -9.36 19.28
N ARG A 187 11.74 -9.68 19.58
CA ARG A 187 12.10 -10.64 20.62
C ARG A 187 12.05 -10.10 22.06
N LEU A 188 11.95 -8.77 22.23
CA LEU A 188 11.88 -8.11 23.54
C LEU A 188 10.47 -8.17 24.13
#